data_97b804e045bb3ee84b3ea9b262f8182b
#
_entry.id   97b804e045bb3ee84b3ea9b262f8182b
#
_cell.length_a   1.000
_cell.length_b   1.000
_cell.length_c   1.000
_cell.angle_alpha   90.00
_cell.angle_beta   90.00
_cell.angle_gamma   90.00
#
_symmetry.space_group_name_H-M   'P 1'
#
loop_
_entity.id
_entity.type
_entity.pdbx_description
1 polymer ?
#
loop_
_entity_poly.entity_id
_entity_poly.type
_entity_poly.pdbx_seq_one_letter_code
_entity_poly.pdbx_strand_id
1 'polypeptide(L)'
;MDTLISNSYRDFGNKNSVDQNYIFVLGITFGLVNGSSRMLWGYLMDKFGFKPLMLIISFIEIIIAASFYFIVKIHILYFIFVLLISLCLGGHFSMLAPLFNKVYGVSIGPQIYGICGIFIGLANLTGPLLCAFFLKEKTDFLFAFLIAGSLVIIKMICLFIFDGGGGYIFEEAEDKNDLGKIERESLPVDKEKEKENI
;
A
#
# COMPACT_ATOMS: atom_id res chain seq x y z
N MET A 1 3.60 -8.16 5.38
CA MET A 1 4.97 -8.55 5.06
C MET A 1 5.94 -7.39 5.27
N ASP A 2 5.78 -6.31 4.53
CA ASP A 2 6.68 -5.15 4.53
C ASP A 2 6.89 -4.54 5.91
N THR A 3 5.80 -4.36 6.67
CA THR A 3 5.86 -3.81 8.03
C THR A 3 6.61 -4.72 9.00
N LEU A 4 6.51 -6.03 8.87
CA LEU A 4 7.25 -6.96 9.71
C LEU A 4 8.75 -6.84 9.42
N ILE A 5 9.16 -6.85 8.15
CA ILE A 5 10.58 -6.73 7.79
C ILE A 5 11.11 -5.32 8.10
N SER A 6 10.33 -4.26 7.80
CA SER A 6 10.75 -2.88 8.10
C SER A 6 10.98 -2.62 9.59
N ASN A 7 10.28 -3.34 10.45
CA ASN A 7 10.47 -3.24 11.90
C ASN A 7 11.57 -4.18 12.43
N SER A 8 11.80 -5.32 11.76
CA SER A 8 12.70 -6.37 12.27
C SER A 8 14.06 -6.44 11.56
N TYR A 9 14.27 -5.76 10.41
CA TYR A 9 15.54 -5.86 9.69
C TYR A 9 16.76 -5.47 10.54
N ARG A 10 16.62 -4.45 11.41
CA ARG A 10 17.70 -4.01 12.31
C ARG A 10 18.08 -5.11 13.32
N ASP A 11 17.07 -5.67 13.98
CA ASP A 11 17.29 -6.73 14.99
C ASP A 11 17.82 -8.00 14.34
N PHE A 12 17.31 -8.33 13.17
CA PHE A 12 17.78 -9.47 12.38
C PHE A 12 19.22 -9.26 11.89
N GLY A 13 19.56 -8.06 11.41
CA GLY A 13 20.93 -7.69 11.05
C GLY A 13 21.89 -7.77 12.25
N ASN A 14 21.51 -7.19 13.38
CA ASN A 14 22.30 -7.23 14.62
C ASN A 14 22.56 -8.66 15.09
N LYS A 15 21.54 -9.53 15.09
CA LYS A 15 21.69 -10.94 15.47
C LYS A 15 22.59 -11.74 14.52
N ASN A 16 22.74 -11.29 13.27
CA ASN A 16 23.62 -11.88 12.28
C ASN A 16 24.99 -11.17 12.18
N SER A 17 25.34 -10.35 13.17
CA SER A 17 26.64 -9.66 13.27
C SER A 17 26.93 -8.71 12.10
N VAL A 18 25.89 -8.09 11.54
CA VAL A 18 26.03 -7.01 10.56
C VAL A 18 26.51 -5.75 11.28
N ASP A 19 27.45 -5.01 10.68
CA ASP A 19 28.01 -3.79 11.28
C ASP A 19 26.94 -2.72 11.56
N GLN A 20 27.03 -2.08 12.71
CA GLN A 20 26.09 -1.05 13.17
C GLN A 20 26.02 0.16 12.21
N ASN A 21 27.20 0.61 11.71
CA ASN A 21 27.26 1.71 10.78
C ASN A 21 26.54 1.37 9.46
N TYR A 22 26.69 0.11 9.04
CA TYR A 22 26.00 -0.38 7.85
C TYR A 22 24.48 -0.38 8.03
N ILE A 23 23.98 -0.85 9.17
CA ILE A 23 22.55 -0.83 9.51
C ILE A 23 22.02 0.60 9.60
N PHE A 24 22.83 1.54 10.11
CA PHE A 24 22.47 2.96 10.18
C PHE A 24 22.30 3.57 8.77
N VAL A 25 23.28 3.37 7.88
CA VAL A 25 23.22 3.83 6.49
C VAL A 25 22.02 3.20 5.76
N LEU A 26 21.80 1.91 5.99
CA LEU A 26 20.65 1.19 5.44
C LEU A 26 19.33 1.83 5.89
N GLY A 27 19.21 2.23 7.15
CA GLY A 27 18.01 2.90 7.67
C GLY A 27 17.73 4.27 7.03
N ILE A 28 18.77 5.06 6.79
CA ILE A 28 18.64 6.35 6.08
C ILE A 28 18.17 6.11 4.64
N THR A 29 18.85 5.20 3.95
CA THR A 29 18.54 4.88 2.55
C THR A 29 17.13 4.29 2.41
N PHE A 30 16.71 3.45 3.37
CA PHE A 30 15.35 2.93 3.46
C PHE A 30 14.31 4.05 3.48
N GLY A 31 14.48 5.06 4.33
CA GLY A 31 13.57 6.20 4.42
C GLY A 31 13.50 7.01 3.11
N LEU A 32 14.64 7.26 2.48
CA LEU A 32 14.72 7.97 1.20
C LEU A 32 14.03 7.20 0.08
N VAL A 33 14.28 5.89 -0.04
CA VAL A 33 13.64 5.04 -1.05
C VAL A 33 12.13 4.95 -0.81
N ASN A 34 11.68 4.79 0.44
CA ASN A 34 10.26 4.76 0.76
C ASN A 34 9.55 6.06 0.35
N GLY A 35 10.14 7.22 0.65
CA GLY A 35 9.56 8.51 0.30
C GLY A 35 9.49 8.73 -1.21
N SER A 36 10.59 8.49 -1.93
CA SER A 36 10.67 8.68 -3.38
C SER A 36 9.82 7.66 -4.16
N SER A 37 9.73 6.44 -3.68
CA SER A 37 8.95 5.38 -4.34
C SER A 37 7.45 5.69 -4.40
N ARG A 38 6.93 6.49 -3.47
CA ARG A 38 5.51 6.88 -3.47
C ARG A 38 5.13 7.67 -4.72
N MET A 39 6.00 8.57 -5.17
CA MET A 39 5.80 9.32 -6.41
C MET A 39 5.82 8.39 -7.63
N LEU A 40 6.78 7.45 -7.65
CA LEU A 40 6.91 6.47 -8.73
C LEU A 40 5.65 5.60 -8.84
N TRP A 41 5.19 5.02 -7.72
CA TRP A 41 4.03 4.14 -7.70
C TRP A 41 2.72 4.89 -8.00
N GLY A 42 2.58 6.14 -7.56
CA GLY A 42 1.46 7.01 -7.93
C GLY A 42 1.38 7.19 -9.45
N TYR A 43 2.47 7.59 -10.08
CA TYR A 43 2.54 7.73 -11.53
C TYR A 43 2.25 6.42 -12.29
N LEU A 44 2.82 5.31 -11.82
CA LEU A 44 2.58 4.00 -12.43
C LEU A 44 1.11 3.57 -12.28
N MET A 45 0.47 3.89 -11.15
CA MET A 45 -0.93 3.59 -10.90
C MET A 45 -1.87 4.30 -11.88
N ASP A 46 -1.59 5.56 -12.18
CA ASP A 46 -2.36 6.34 -13.16
C ASP A 46 -2.24 5.73 -14.56
N LYS A 47 -1.09 5.13 -14.89
CA LYS A 47 -0.82 4.56 -16.21
C LYS A 47 -1.30 3.10 -16.37
N PHE A 48 -1.09 2.26 -15.38
CA PHE A 48 -1.31 0.81 -15.47
C PHE A 48 -2.47 0.31 -14.60
N GLY A 49 -2.98 1.15 -13.71
CA GLY A 49 -4.03 0.79 -12.78
C GLY A 49 -3.52 0.01 -11.54
N PHE A 50 -4.40 -0.19 -10.57
CA PHE A 50 -4.08 -0.78 -9.28
C PHE A 50 -3.69 -2.27 -9.33
N LYS A 51 -4.53 -3.10 -9.99
CA LYS A 51 -4.42 -4.57 -9.93
C LYS A 51 -3.06 -5.11 -10.42
N PRO A 52 -2.56 -4.73 -11.63
CA PRO A 52 -1.28 -5.25 -12.11
C PRO A 52 -0.10 -4.83 -11.24
N LEU A 53 -0.11 -3.61 -10.72
CA LEU A 53 0.98 -3.11 -9.87
C LEU A 53 1.01 -3.82 -8.52
N MET A 54 -0.15 -4.05 -7.90
CA MET A 54 -0.23 -4.82 -6.65
C MET A 54 0.18 -6.28 -6.83
N LEU A 55 -0.08 -6.88 -8.00
CA LEU A 55 0.41 -8.23 -8.32
C LEU A 55 1.94 -8.26 -8.42
N ILE A 56 2.55 -7.25 -9.08
CA ILE A 56 4.00 -7.11 -9.18
C ILE A 56 4.63 -6.97 -7.78
N ILE A 57 4.09 -6.08 -6.95
CA ILE A 57 4.56 -5.90 -5.57
C ILE A 57 4.44 -7.21 -4.80
N SER A 58 3.29 -7.89 -4.87
CA SER A 58 3.07 -9.16 -4.16
C SER A 58 4.05 -10.26 -4.62
N PHE A 59 4.37 -10.31 -5.90
CA PHE A 59 5.35 -11.25 -6.43
C PHE A 59 6.76 -10.97 -5.88
N ILE A 60 7.18 -9.70 -5.84
CA ILE A 60 8.46 -9.28 -5.25
C ILE A 60 8.49 -9.65 -3.76
N GLU A 61 7.42 -9.39 -3.02
CA GLU A 61 7.31 -9.73 -1.60
C GLU A 61 7.45 -11.24 -1.32
N ILE A 62 6.87 -12.10 -2.17
CA ILE A 62 6.99 -13.56 -2.03
C ILE A 62 8.44 -13.98 -2.20
N ILE A 63 9.15 -13.46 -3.22
CA ILE A 63 10.57 -13.75 -3.44
C ILE A 63 11.39 -13.32 -2.23
N ILE A 64 11.12 -12.13 -1.70
CA ILE A 64 11.81 -11.61 -0.53
C ILE A 64 11.53 -12.50 0.69
N ALA A 65 10.26 -12.85 0.95
CA ALA A 65 9.89 -13.70 2.09
C ALA A 65 10.60 -15.04 2.09
N ALA A 66 10.74 -15.67 0.90
CA ALA A 66 11.41 -16.95 0.76
C ALA A 66 12.93 -16.85 0.93
N SER A 67 13.53 -15.74 0.53
CA SER A 67 15.00 -15.61 0.41
C SER A 67 15.64 -14.83 1.57
N PHE A 68 14.92 -13.95 2.23
CA PHE A 68 15.47 -12.94 3.14
C PHE A 68 16.30 -13.53 4.28
N TYR A 69 15.86 -14.67 4.82
CA TYR A 69 16.59 -15.37 5.89
C TYR A 69 18.00 -15.84 5.47
N PHE A 70 18.15 -16.28 4.23
CA PHE A 70 19.41 -16.81 3.72
C PHE A 70 20.36 -15.71 3.26
N ILE A 71 19.83 -14.57 2.83
CA ILE A 71 20.57 -13.49 2.17
C ILE A 71 21.34 -12.63 3.16
N VAL A 72 20.99 -12.61 4.45
CA VAL A 72 21.64 -11.75 5.45
C VAL A 72 23.16 -11.95 5.54
N LYS A 73 23.67 -13.12 5.17
CA LYS A 73 25.10 -13.42 5.13
C LYS A 73 25.85 -12.66 4.02
N ILE A 74 25.13 -12.21 2.98
CA ILE A 74 25.68 -11.45 1.86
C ILE A 74 25.24 -10.01 2.01
N HIS A 75 26.05 -9.17 2.63
CA HIS A 75 25.70 -7.80 3.03
C HIS A 75 25.12 -6.96 1.87
N ILE A 76 25.68 -7.07 0.65
CA ILE A 76 25.20 -6.33 -0.52
C ILE A 76 23.76 -6.78 -0.88
N LEU A 77 23.52 -8.08 -0.87
CA LEU A 77 22.21 -8.64 -1.20
C LEU A 77 21.17 -8.26 -0.14
N TYR A 78 21.58 -8.33 1.13
CA TYR A 78 20.76 -7.88 2.26
C TYR A 78 20.34 -6.41 2.11
N PHE A 79 21.28 -5.52 1.73
CA PHE A 79 20.99 -4.11 1.46
C PHE A 79 19.95 -3.93 0.35
N ILE A 80 20.16 -4.59 -0.80
CA ILE A 80 19.25 -4.50 -1.95
C ILE A 80 17.84 -4.99 -1.57
N PHE A 81 17.74 -6.10 -0.83
CA PHE A 81 16.44 -6.65 -0.44
C PHE A 81 15.69 -5.77 0.54
N VAL A 82 16.38 -5.14 1.49
CA VAL A 82 15.75 -4.17 2.41
C VAL A 82 15.27 -2.94 1.65
N LEU A 83 16.00 -2.48 0.63
CA LEU A 83 15.55 -1.37 -0.22
C LEU A 83 14.36 -1.77 -1.11
N LEU A 84 14.31 -2.99 -1.61
CA LEU A 84 13.15 -3.50 -2.37
C LEU A 84 11.89 -3.53 -1.50
N ILE A 85 12.01 -3.93 -0.22
CA ILE A 85 10.88 -3.87 0.73
C ILE A 85 10.44 -2.42 0.95
N SER A 86 11.39 -1.52 1.11
CA SER A 86 11.10 -0.08 1.26
C SER A 86 10.32 0.46 0.06
N LEU A 87 10.70 0.05 -1.14
CA LEU A 87 10.04 0.40 -2.39
C LEU A 87 8.61 -0.17 -2.44
N CYS A 88 8.41 -1.43 -2.07
CA CYS A 88 7.08 -2.08 -2.01
C CYS A 88 6.18 -1.41 -0.98
N LEU A 89 6.71 -1.10 0.22
CA LEU A 89 6.00 -0.42 1.29
C LEU A 89 5.48 0.96 0.83
N GLY A 90 6.31 1.74 0.12
CA GLY A 90 5.90 3.01 -0.48
C GLY A 90 4.75 2.84 -1.48
N GLY A 91 4.75 1.75 -2.26
CA GLY A 91 3.70 1.39 -3.20
C GLY A 91 2.35 1.13 -2.53
N HIS A 92 2.34 0.33 -1.46
CA HIS A 92 1.11 0.04 -0.73
C HIS A 92 0.42 1.33 -0.24
N PHE A 93 1.16 2.24 0.37
CA PHE A 93 0.58 3.48 0.89
C PHE A 93 0.14 4.44 -0.21
N SER A 94 0.88 4.54 -1.30
CA SER A 94 0.57 5.51 -2.36
C SER A 94 -0.60 5.11 -3.24
N MET A 95 -0.85 3.79 -3.41
CA MET A 95 -1.89 3.30 -4.30
C MET A 95 -3.27 3.14 -3.63
N LEU A 96 -3.33 3.03 -2.30
CA LEU A 96 -4.60 2.81 -1.60
C LEU A 96 -5.53 4.02 -1.66
N ALA A 97 -5.03 5.24 -1.43
CA ALA A 97 -5.86 6.43 -1.41
C ALA A 97 -6.53 6.71 -2.78
N PRO A 98 -5.82 6.69 -3.92
CA PRO A 98 -6.45 6.82 -5.23
C PRO A 98 -7.43 5.68 -5.54
N LEU A 99 -7.12 4.45 -5.09
CA LEU A 99 -8.03 3.31 -5.27
C LEU A 99 -9.38 3.57 -4.58
N PHE A 100 -9.37 3.99 -3.30
CA PHE A 100 -10.60 4.25 -2.56
C PHE A 100 -11.39 5.41 -3.17
N ASN A 101 -10.72 6.45 -3.64
CA ASN A 101 -11.37 7.56 -4.34
C ASN A 101 -12.03 7.07 -5.65
N LYS A 102 -11.37 6.17 -6.38
CA LYS A 102 -11.90 5.62 -7.62
C LYS A 102 -13.08 4.67 -7.40
N VAL A 103 -13.05 3.86 -6.33
CA VAL A 103 -14.10 2.87 -6.03
C VAL A 103 -15.31 3.47 -5.34
N TYR A 104 -15.10 4.43 -4.42
CA TYR A 104 -16.16 4.99 -3.57
C TYR A 104 -16.48 6.47 -3.83
N GLY A 105 -15.82 7.07 -4.83
CA GLY A 105 -15.94 8.49 -5.13
C GLY A 105 -15.15 9.39 -4.19
N VAL A 106 -14.93 10.63 -4.63
CA VAL A 106 -14.10 11.63 -3.92
C VAL A 106 -14.69 12.04 -2.57
N SER A 107 -16.02 11.93 -2.42
CA SER A 107 -16.72 12.31 -1.17
C SER A 107 -16.55 11.28 -0.04
N ILE A 108 -16.60 9.98 -0.35
CA ILE A 108 -16.61 8.87 0.63
C ILE A 108 -15.25 8.18 0.71
N GLY A 109 -14.52 8.12 -0.39
CA GLY A 109 -13.22 7.45 -0.51
C GLY A 109 -12.22 7.83 0.59
N PRO A 110 -11.99 9.13 0.87
CA PRO A 110 -11.08 9.55 1.93
C PRO A 110 -11.49 9.08 3.33
N GLN A 111 -12.80 9.00 3.60
CA GLN A 111 -13.33 8.54 4.90
C GLN A 111 -13.05 7.04 5.08
N ILE A 112 -13.29 6.23 4.05
CA ILE A 112 -13.00 4.79 4.05
C ILE A 112 -11.51 4.56 4.18
N TYR A 113 -10.68 5.32 3.46
CA TYR A 113 -9.22 5.26 3.60
C TYR A 113 -8.77 5.58 5.03
N GLY A 114 -9.38 6.57 5.68
CA GLY A 114 -9.12 6.91 7.08
C GLY A 114 -9.43 5.76 8.04
N ILE A 115 -10.57 5.08 7.86
CA ILE A 115 -10.95 3.89 8.65
C ILE A 115 -9.94 2.75 8.42
N CYS A 116 -9.59 2.47 7.17
CA CYS A 116 -8.54 1.49 6.84
C CYS A 116 -7.19 1.86 7.46
N GLY A 117 -6.89 3.16 7.54
CA GLY A 117 -5.69 3.70 8.19
C GLY A 117 -5.57 3.30 9.67
N ILE A 118 -6.68 3.20 10.40
CA ILE A 118 -6.69 2.72 11.79
C ILE A 118 -6.22 1.27 11.86
N PHE A 119 -6.73 0.40 10.99
CA PHE A 119 -6.31 -1.01 10.93
C PHE A 119 -4.85 -1.16 10.51
N ILE A 120 -4.39 -0.33 9.57
CA ILE A 120 -2.97 -0.28 9.17
C ILE A 120 -2.11 0.17 10.35
N GLY A 121 -2.54 1.17 11.11
CA GLY A 121 -1.86 1.63 12.32
C GLY A 121 -1.75 0.54 13.39
N LEU A 122 -2.82 -0.20 13.65
CA LEU A 122 -2.82 -1.35 14.56
C LEU A 122 -1.88 -2.46 14.07
N ALA A 123 -1.89 -2.77 12.78
CA ALA A 123 -0.98 -3.75 12.20
C ALA A 123 0.50 -3.30 12.32
N ASN A 124 0.79 -2.02 12.16
CA ASN A 124 2.13 -1.47 12.35
C ASN A 124 2.60 -1.55 13.81
N LEU A 125 1.69 -1.48 14.76
CA LEU A 125 2.00 -1.63 16.19
C LEU A 125 2.25 -3.09 16.57
N THR A 126 1.48 -4.03 15.99
CA THR A 126 1.63 -5.46 16.27
C THR A 126 2.97 -6.02 15.80
N GLY A 127 3.54 -5.50 14.69
CA GLY A 127 4.83 -5.95 14.16
C GLY A 127 5.97 -5.84 15.19
N PRO A 128 6.30 -4.65 15.73
CA PRO A 128 7.31 -4.50 16.77
C PRO A 128 7.02 -5.31 18.05
N LEU A 129 5.75 -5.42 18.45
CA LEU A 129 5.38 -6.23 19.62
C LEU A 129 5.67 -7.71 19.38
N LEU A 130 5.33 -8.26 18.23
CA LEU A 130 5.67 -9.63 17.87
C LEU A 130 7.19 -9.84 17.87
N CYS A 131 7.96 -8.91 17.30
CA CYS A 131 9.42 -8.97 17.33
C CYS A 131 9.97 -8.97 18.76
N ALA A 132 9.47 -8.09 19.62
CA ALA A 132 9.96 -7.94 20.99
C ALA A 132 9.66 -9.17 21.87
N PHE A 133 8.48 -9.79 21.72
CA PHE A 133 8.05 -10.88 22.58
C PHE A 133 8.39 -12.27 22.04
N PHE A 134 8.34 -12.47 20.75
CA PHE A 134 8.42 -13.80 20.13
C PHE A 134 9.72 -14.06 19.35
N LEU A 135 10.34 -13.03 18.75
CA LEU A 135 11.52 -13.24 17.90
C LEU A 135 12.83 -13.16 18.72
N LYS A 136 13.04 -14.11 19.63
CA LYS A 136 14.24 -14.18 20.48
C LYS A 136 15.41 -14.87 19.80
N GLU A 137 15.16 -15.95 19.10
CA GLU A 137 16.18 -16.76 18.40
C GLU A 137 16.24 -16.43 16.89
N LYS A 138 17.37 -16.80 16.24
CA LYS A 138 17.51 -16.60 14.79
C LYS A 138 16.48 -17.39 13.99
N THR A 139 16.13 -18.58 14.45
CA THR A 139 15.16 -19.48 13.84
C THR A 139 13.75 -18.93 13.86
N ASP A 140 13.41 -18.12 14.87
CA ASP A 140 12.08 -17.50 14.99
C ASP A 140 11.80 -16.56 13.82
N PHE A 141 12.84 -15.86 13.33
CA PHE A 141 12.72 -15.00 12.16
C PHE A 141 12.39 -15.77 10.88
N LEU A 142 12.90 -17.00 10.72
CA LEU A 142 12.52 -17.83 9.59
C LEU A 142 11.02 -18.13 9.59
N PHE A 143 10.49 -18.57 10.74
CA PHE A 143 9.06 -18.84 10.86
C PHE A 143 8.22 -17.57 10.64
N ALA A 144 8.64 -16.44 11.18
CA ALA A 144 7.95 -15.16 10.99
C ALA A 144 7.90 -14.75 9.51
N PHE A 145 9.01 -14.93 8.77
CA PHE A 145 9.05 -14.62 7.33
C PHE A 145 8.22 -15.58 6.50
N LEU A 146 8.19 -16.87 6.86
CA LEU A 146 7.33 -17.86 6.18
C LEU A 146 5.84 -17.59 6.41
N ILE A 147 5.45 -17.25 7.65
CA ILE A 147 4.07 -16.86 7.96
C ILE A 147 3.71 -15.58 7.20
N ALA A 148 4.58 -14.58 7.21
CA ALA A 148 4.34 -13.34 6.48
C ALA A 148 4.23 -13.58 4.96
N GLY A 149 5.06 -14.47 4.41
CA GLY A 149 5.00 -14.87 3.00
C GLY A 149 3.69 -15.59 2.65
N SER A 150 3.19 -16.46 3.53
CA SER A 150 1.90 -17.14 3.31
C SER A 150 0.73 -16.15 3.27
N LEU A 151 0.76 -15.09 4.10
CA LEU A 151 -0.23 -14.01 4.06
C LEU A 151 -0.17 -13.21 2.75
N VAL A 152 1.02 -13.03 2.17
CA VAL A 152 1.16 -12.38 0.85
C VAL A 152 0.54 -13.26 -0.26
N ILE A 153 0.68 -14.57 -0.17
CA ILE A 153 0.04 -15.49 -1.12
C ILE A 153 -1.49 -15.38 -1.02
N ILE A 154 -2.04 -15.34 0.19
CA ILE A 154 -3.48 -15.13 0.39
C ILE A 154 -3.91 -13.77 -0.20
N LYS A 155 -3.16 -12.69 0.06
CA LYS A 155 -3.37 -11.37 -0.55
C LYS A 155 -3.40 -11.46 -2.08
N MET A 156 -2.46 -12.18 -2.68
CA MET A 156 -2.38 -12.36 -4.13
C MET A 156 -3.58 -13.09 -4.70
N ILE A 157 -4.05 -14.14 -4.03
CA ILE A 157 -5.29 -14.87 -4.40
C ILE A 157 -6.50 -13.93 -4.34
N CYS A 158 -6.63 -13.15 -3.26
CA CYS A 158 -7.70 -12.16 -3.13
C CYS A 158 -7.66 -11.12 -4.26
N LEU A 159 -6.46 -10.68 -4.68
CA LEU A 159 -6.30 -9.75 -5.80
C LEU A 159 -6.72 -10.34 -7.15
N PHE A 160 -6.55 -11.65 -7.37
CA PHE A 160 -7.06 -12.30 -8.58
C PHE A 160 -8.59 -12.30 -8.62
N ILE A 161 -9.24 -12.53 -7.47
CA ILE A 161 -10.69 -12.54 -7.34
C ILE A 161 -11.25 -11.10 -7.39
N PHE A 162 -10.45 -10.12 -6.93
CA PHE A 162 -10.85 -8.72 -6.93
C PHE A 162 -11.04 -8.21 -8.36
N ASP A 163 -12.30 -7.97 -8.71
CA ASP A 163 -12.66 -7.28 -9.94
C ASP A 163 -12.85 -5.80 -9.63
N GLY A 164 -11.89 -4.97 -10.07
CA GLY A 164 -11.91 -3.52 -9.83
C GLY A 164 -13.08 -2.77 -10.49
N GLY A 165 -14.06 -3.51 -11.01
CA GLY A 165 -15.21 -2.98 -11.75
C GLY A 165 -16.28 -2.26 -10.92
N GLY A 166 -16.17 -2.27 -9.58
CA GLY A 166 -17.10 -1.52 -8.74
C GLY A 166 -16.97 0.01 -8.82
N GLY A 167 -15.88 0.54 -9.39
CA GLY A 167 -15.64 1.98 -9.51
C GLY A 167 -16.55 2.72 -10.49
N TYR A 168 -17.12 2.00 -11.44
CA TYR A 168 -17.98 2.61 -12.47
C TYR A 168 -19.36 3.06 -11.95
N ILE A 169 -19.82 2.53 -10.82
CA ILE A 169 -21.15 2.86 -10.27
C ILE A 169 -21.21 4.32 -9.79
N PHE A 170 -20.13 4.83 -9.22
CA PHE A 170 -20.08 6.18 -8.69
C PHE A 170 -19.70 7.23 -9.74
N GLU A 171 -18.86 6.88 -10.72
CA GLU A 171 -18.49 7.74 -11.84
C GLU A 171 -19.74 8.01 -12.73
N GLU A 172 -20.58 6.98 -12.97
CA GLU A 172 -21.83 7.11 -13.70
C GLU A 172 -22.89 7.93 -12.92
N ALA A 173 -22.89 7.88 -11.60
CA ALA A 173 -23.78 8.68 -10.77
C ALA A 173 -23.33 10.15 -10.68
N GLU A 174 -22.03 10.42 -10.72
CA GLU A 174 -21.46 11.77 -10.70
C GLU A 174 -21.67 12.45 -12.07
N ASP A 175 -21.47 11.73 -13.17
CA ASP A 175 -21.72 12.20 -14.53
C ASP A 175 -23.23 12.51 -14.76
N LYS A 176 -24.14 11.69 -14.23
CA LYS A 176 -25.59 11.98 -14.24
C LYS A 176 -25.98 13.19 -13.40
N ASN A 177 -25.30 13.42 -12.26
CA ASN A 177 -25.53 14.61 -11.45
C ASN A 177 -25.00 15.89 -12.10
N ASP A 178 -23.86 15.82 -12.77
CA ASP A 178 -23.30 16.96 -13.50
C ASP A 178 -24.08 17.27 -14.77
N LEU A 179 -24.54 16.26 -15.50
CA LEU A 179 -25.50 16.44 -16.62
C LEU A 179 -26.81 17.08 -16.13
N GLY A 180 -27.35 16.65 -14.99
CA GLY A 180 -28.54 17.25 -14.39
C GLY A 180 -28.36 18.68 -13.89
N LYS A 181 -27.11 19.09 -13.56
CA LYS A 181 -26.78 20.49 -13.25
C LYS A 181 -26.67 21.35 -14.50
N ILE A 182 -26.00 20.84 -15.53
CA ILE A 182 -25.85 21.52 -16.82
C ILE A 182 -27.24 21.74 -17.47
N GLU A 183 -28.12 20.75 -17.36
CA GLU A 183 -29.48 20.84 -17.89
C GLU A 183 -30.35 21.88 -17.13
N ARG A 184 -30.16 22.04 -15.81
CA ARG A 184 -30.81 23.10 -15.02
C ARG A 184 -30.24 24.49 -15.30
N GLU A 185 -28.93 24.61 -15.52
CA GLU A 185 -28.29 25.89 -15.87
C GLU A 185 -28.59 26.32 -17.33
N SER A 186 -28.90 25.37 -18.21
CA SER A 186 -29.23 25.63 -19.61
C SER A 186 -30.72 25.98 -19.84
N LEU A 187 -31.56 25.84 -18.84
CA LEU A 187 -32.96 26.30 -18.93
C LEU A 187 -33.02 27.82 -18.97
N PRO A 188 -33.59 28.43 -20.01
CA PRO A 188 -33.69 29.90 -20.10
C PRO A 188 -34.48 30.43 -18.93
N VAL A 189 -33.91 31.45 -18.30
CA VAL A 189 -34.41 32.16 -17.08
C VAL A 189 -35.84 32.77 -17.26
N ASP A 190 -36.37 32.74 -18.47
CA ASP A 190 -37.68 33.34 -18.80
C ASP A 190 -38.91 32.58 -18.29
N LYS A 191 -38.77 31.34 -17.80
CA LYS A 191 -39.92 30.57 -17.28
C LYS A 191 -40.22 30.71 -15.79
N GLU A 192 -39.33 31.30 -15.04
CA GLU A 192 -39.58 31.55 -13.59
C GLU A 192 -40.43 32.81 -13.33
N LYS A 193 -40.43 33.78 -14.23
CA LYS A 193 -41.20 35.01 -14.07
C LYS A 193 -42.67 34.87 -14.43
N GLU A 194 -43.08 33.79 -15.06
CA GLU A 194 -44.49 33.58 -15.47
C GLU A 194 -45.34 32.90 -14.37
N LYS A 195 -44.68 32.37 -13.30
CA LYS A 195 -45.39 31.72 -12.17
C LYS A 195 -45.60 32.61 -10.96
N GLU A 196 -45.04 33.80 -10.91
CA GLU A 196 -45.23 34.76 -9.80
C GLU A 196 -46.36 35.80 -10.05
N ASN A 197 -47.04 35.74 -11.20
CA ASN A 197 -48.11 36.70 -11.58
C ASN A 197 -49.46 36.03 -11.82
N ILE A 198 -49.79 34.89 -11.16
CA ILE A 198 -51.17 34.34 -11.12
C ILE A 198 -51.65 34.22 -9.69
#